data_fd0aa96ebfd902a41779592bd96fb3b8
#
_entry.id   fd0aa96ebfd902a41779592bd96fb3b8
#
_cell.length_a   1.000
_cell.length_b   1.000
_cell.length_c   1.000
_cell.angle_alpha   90.00
_cell.angle_beta   90.00
_cell.angle_gamma   90.00
#
_symmetry.space_group_name_H-M   'P 1'
#
loop_
_entity.id
_entity.type
_entity.pdbx_description
1 polymer ?
#
loop_
_entity_poly.entity_id
_entity_poly.type
_entity_poly.pdbx_seq_one_letter_code
_entity_poly.pdbx_strand_id
1 'polypeptide(L)'
;NYGRHGLMIQYNTTQPFDDSNSWDVYNIGRMCADADCTYAAFTGFQGTLYHNGFVYYVPYFIDETPRGEKDRQPGSMVLRYDTSLDFHDFSAWKGVGYWGVYEDGIVVGDYLYFSPHFDKKNERHTIPLRYDTTKPFNEITSWMGVELGLNASYIGAAYDGKKIYYAPWEDDDQEGTSIMIY
;
A
#
# COMPACT_ATOMS: atom_id res chain seq x y z
N ASN A 1 -5.28 -16.35 15.56
CA ASN A 1 -4.25 -15.94 14.60
C ASN A 1 -4.91 -15.13 13.51
N TYR A 2 -4.79 -13.81 13.57
CA TYR A 2 -5.15 -12.92 12.45
C TYR A 2 -3.94 -12.86 11.51
N GLY A 3 -3.73 -13.94 10.74
CA GLY A 3 -2.71 -13.99 9.71
C GLY A 3 -3.07 -13.02 8.58
N ARG A 4 -2.11 -12.29 8.06
CA ARG A 4 -2.28 -11.49 6.84
C ARG A 4 -2.52 -12.42 5.66
N HIS A 5 -3.35 -12.00 4.75
CA HIS A 5 -3.75 -12.81 3.61
C HIS A 5 -3.66 -11.99 2.31
N GLY A 6 -3.55 -12.67 1.19
CA GLY A 6 -3.60 -12.08 -0.15
C GLY A 6 -4.99 -12.19 -0.80
N LEU A 7 -6.06 -12.22 0.00
CA LEU A 7 -7.43 -12.24 -0.52
C LEU A 7 -7.81 -10.83 -0.96
N MET A 8 -7.85 -10.61 -2.27
CA MET A 8 -8.39 -9.41 -2.88
C MET A 8 -9.89 -9.59 -3.06
N ILE A 9 -10.65 -8.54 -2.79
CA ILE A 9 -12.10 -8.55 -2.91
C ILE A 9 -12.54 -7.36 -3.76
N GLN A 10 -13.51 -7.57 -4.64
CA GLN A 10 -14.19 -6.50 -5.37
C GLN A 10 -15.70 -6.67 -5.26
N TYR A 11 -16.41 -5.56 -5.32
CA TYR A 11 -17.86 -5.48 -5.32
C TYR A 11 -18.36 -4.76 -6.57
N ASN A 12 -19.33 -5.38 -7.25
CA ASN A 12 -20.02 -4.74 -8.37
C ASN A 12 -21.15 -3.85 -7.84
N THR A 13 -20.93 -2.53 -7.83
CA THR A 13 -21.89 -1.55 -7.30
C THR A 13 -23.19 -1.43 -8.11
N THR A 14 -23.28 -2.07 -9.27
CA THR A 14 -24.52 -2.12 -10.08
C THR A 14 -25.45 -3.27 -9.67
N GLN A 15 -25.02 -4.10 -8.72
CA GLN A 15 -25.76 -5.25 -8.21
C GLN A 15 -26.12 -5.05 -6.73
N PRO A 16 -27.09 -5.80 -6.17
CA PRO A 16 -27.44 -5.70 -4.77
C PRO A 16 -26.26 -5.98 -3.85
N PHE A 17 -26.10 -5.17 -2.81
CA PHE A 17 -24.98 -5.30 -1.86
C PHE A 17 -25.04 -6.59 -1.03
N ASP A 18 -26.25 -7.06 -0.73
CA ASP A 18 -26.55 -8.26 0.06
C ASP A 18 -26.57 -9.57 -0.76
N ASP A 19 -26.37 -9.50 -2.09
CA ASP A 19 -26.17 -10.68 -2.92
C ASP A 19 -24.69 -11.05 -2.99
N SER A 20 -24.34 -12.25 -2.53
CA SER A 20 -22.98 -12.78 -2.58
C SER A 20 -22.41 -12.88 -4.00
N ASN A 21 -23.25 -13.00 -5.04
CA ASN A 21 -22.82 -13.01 -6.45
C ASN A 21 -22.37 -11.63 -6.95
N SER A 22 -22.66 -10.58 -6.19
CA SER A 22 -22.17 -9.21 -6.48
C SER A 22 -20.71 -8.99 -6.06
N TRP A 23 -20.15 -9.95 -5.34
CA TRP A 23 -18.80 -9.91 -4.78
C TRP A 23 -17.92 -10.96 -5.45
N ASP A 24 -16.68 -10.58 -5.68
CA ASP A 24 -15.68 -11.47 -6.24
C ASP A 24 -14.44 -11.49 -5.37
N VAL A 25 -13.80 -12.66 -5.24
CA VAL A 25 -12.66 -12.87 -4.34
C VAL A 25 -11.55 -13.60 -5.08
N TYR A 26 -10.36 -13.02 -5.11
CA TYR A 26 -9.18 -13.60 -5.70
C TYR A 26 -8.02 -13.68 -4.71
N ASN A 27 -7.41 -14.85 -4.56
CA ASN A 27 -6.27 -15.06 -3.67
C ASN A 27 -4.95 -14.93 -4.43
N ILE A 28 -4.45 -13.70 -4.53
CA ILE A 28 -3.19 -13.43 -5.20
C ILE A 28 -1.97 -13.97 -4.43
N GLY A 29 -2.06 -14.12 -3.12
CA GLY A 29 -1.00 -14.70 -2.30
C GLY A 29 -0.68 -16.16 -2.64
N ARG A 30 -1.63 -16.92 -3.18
CA ARG A 30 -1.40 -18.30 -3.64
C ARG A 30 -0.68 -18.38 -4.98
N MET A 31 -0.79 -17.37 -5.80
CA MET A 31 -0.18 -17.34 -7.14
C MET A 31 1.34 -17.17 -7.08
N CYS A 32 1.85 -16.63 -5.98
CA CYS A 32 3.29 -16.50 -5.75
C CYS A 32 3.99 -17.81 -5.37
N ALA A 33 3.26 -18.83 -4.92
CA ALA A 33 3.85 -20.09 -4.48
C ALA A 33 4.55 -20.86 -5.61
N ASP A 34 4.11 -20.64 -6.85
CA ASP A 34 4.61 -21.36 -8.04
C ASP A 34 5.67 -20.57 -8.84
N ALA A 35 5.98 -19.32 -8.46
CA ALA A 35 6.76 -18.39 -9.30
C ALA A 35 7.92 -17.72 -8.56
N ASP A 36 8.79 -18.44 -7.85
CA ASP A 36 10.02 -17.91 -7.21
C ASP A 36 9.84 -16.58 -6.42
N CYS A 37 8.60 -16.13 -6.17
CA CYS A 37 8.35 -14.98 -5.36
C CYS A 37 8.12 -15.40 -3.89
N THR A 38 8.69 -14.66 -2.96
CA THR A 38 8.47 -14.92 -1.54
C THR A 38 6.99 -14.69 -1.22
N TYR A 39 6.31 -15.67 -0.64
CA TYR A 39 4.89 -15.70 -0.28
C TYR A 39 4.42 -14.43 0.48
N ALA A 40 5.35 -13.73 1.07
CA ALA A 40 5.15 -12.51 1.83
C ALA A 40 4.87 -11.26 0.97
N ALA A 41 5.21 -11.27 -0.33
CA ALA A 41 5.20 -10.08 -1.17
C ALA A 41 3.80 -9.56 -1.54
N PHE A 42 2.78 -10.43 -1.52
CA PHE A 42 1.40 -10.10 -1.93
C PHE A 42 0.39 -10.15 -0.76
N THR A 43 0.82 -9.77 0.41
CA THR A 43 -0.01 -9.72 1.62
C THR A 43 0.27 -8.45 2.41
N GLY A 44 -0.62 -8.09 3.35
CA GLY A 44 -0.39 -6.99 4.28
C GLY A 44 -0.57 -5.61 3.66
N PHE A 45 -1.65 -5.43 2.91
CA PHE A 45 -2.08 -4.13 2.41
C PHE A 45 -3.07 -3.49 3.38
N GLN A 46 -3.09 -2.15 3.47
CA GLN A 46 -3.97 -1.42 4.37
C GLN A 46 -4.87 -0.43 3.65
N GLY A 47 -4.43 0.18 2.58
CA GLY A 47 -5.23 1.12 1.80
C GLY A 47 -5.28 0.77 0.32
N THR A 48 -6.16 1.44 -0.42
CA THR A 48 -6.26 1.31 -1.87
C THR A 48 -6.49 2.68 -2.51
N LEU A 49 -5.86 2.91 -3.67
CA LEU A 49 -6.05 4.10 -4.50
C LEU A 49 -6.48 3.68 -5.90
N TYR A 50 -7.43 4.38 -6.49
CA TYR A 50 -7.78 4.19 -7.90
C TYR A 50 -7.32 5.38 -8.73
N HIS A 51 -6.65 5.09 -9.84
CA HIS A 51 -6.25 6.12 -10.80
C HIS A 51 -6.06 5.55 -12.21
N ASN A 52 -6.68 6.20 -13.20
CA ASN A 52 -6.50 5.92 -14.63
C ASN A 52 -6.60 4.43 -15.02
N GLY A 53 -7.64 3.73 -14.53
CA GLY A 53 -7.87 2.32 -14.83
C GLY A 53 -7.06 1.33 -13.98
N PHE A 54 -6.35 1.80 -12.98
CA PHE A 54 -5.57 0.96 -12.07
C PHE A 54 -6.00 1.13 -10.62
N VAL A 55 -6.05 0.01 -9.89
CA VAL A 55 -6.15 0.00 -8.42
C VAL A 55 -4.77 -0.27 -7.85
N TYR A 56 -4.32 0.59 -6.94
CA TYR A 56 -3.04 0.47 -6.25
C TYR A 56 -3.30 0.10 -4.80
N TYR A 57 -2.66 -0.96 -4.33
CA TYR A 57 -2.76 -1.43 -2.95
C TYR A 57 -1.55 -0.93 -2.17
N VAL A 58 -1.83 -0.25 -1.06
CA VAL A 58 -0.82 0.40 -0.22
C VAL A 58 -0.17 -0.63 0.70
N PRO A 59 1.17 -0.82 0.63
CA PRO A 59 1.85 -1.82 1.43
C PRO A 59 1.94 -1.40 2.89
N TYR A 60 1.59 -2.32 3.76
CA TYR A 60 1.77 -2.21 5.20
C TYR A 60 2.80 -3.22 5.71
N PHE A 61 2.72 -3.67 6.94
CA PHE A 61 3.66 -4.65 7.47
C PHE A 61 3.40 -6.07 6.97
N ILE A 62 4.46 -6.83 6.80
CA ILE A 62 4.41 -8.28 6.74
C ILE A 62 4.80 -8.81 8.13
N ASP A 63 3.83 -9.37 8.87
CA ASP A 63 4.13 -10.10 10.09
C ASP A 63 4.60 -11.51 9.75
N GLU A 64 5.76 -11.85 10.27
CA GLU A 64 6.32 -13.19 10.38
C GLU A 64 6.46 -14.00 9.07
N THR A 65 7.69 -14.30 8.75
CA THR A 65 7.99 -15.43 7.87
C THR A 65 7.36 -16.70 8.45
N PRO A 66 6.91 -17.67 7.63
CA PRO A 66 6.37 -18.97 8.10
C PRO A 66 7.32 -19.76 9.02
N ARG A 67 8.53 -19.27 9.25
CA ARG A 67 9.57 -19.90 10.06
C ARG A 67 9.67 -19.37 11.50
N GLY A 68 8.73 -18.53 11.95
CA GLY A 68 8.75 -18.02 13.33
C GLY A 68 9.90 -17.05 13.64
N GLU A 69 10.60 -16.56 12.63
CA GLU A 69 11.57 -15.49 12.79
C GLU A 69 10.81 -14.19 13.00
N LYS A 70 11.04 -13.57 14.15
CA LYS A 70 10.37 -12.33 14.61
C LYS A 70 10.78 -11.08 13.82
N ASP A 71 11.23 -11.23 12.60
CA ASP A 71 11.62 -10.11 11.77
C ASP A 71 10.41 -9.64 10.95
N ARG A 72 9.74 -8.60 11.46
CA ARG A 72 8.79 -7.82 10.68
C ARG A 72 9.53 -7.32 9.44
N GLN A 73 9.35 -8.00 8.32
CA GLN A 73 9.81 -7.44 7.06
C GLN A 73 8.82 -6.34 6.67
N PRO A 74 9.29 -5.16 6.25
CA PRO A 74 8.39 -4.12 5.75
C PRO A 74 7.56 -4.68 4.61
N GLY A 75 6.30 -4.29 4.56
CA GLY A 75 5.40 -4.59 3.47
C GLY A 75 6.06 -4.12 2.19
N SER A 76 6.52 -5.08 1.44
CA SER A 76 7.65 -4.81 0.58
C SER A 76 7.26 -4.29 -0.77
N MET A 77 5.93 -4.11 -1.05
CA MET A 77 5.57 -3.93 -2.46
C MET A 77 4.25 -3.17 -2.59
N VAL A 78 4.27 -2.09 -3.35
CA VAL A 78 3.04 -1.53 -3.90
C VAL A 78 2.54 -2.50 -4.96
N LEU A 79 1.32 -2.97 -4.81
CA LEU A 79 0.68 -3.84 -5.79
C LEU A 79 -0.28 -3.01 -6.65
N ARG A 80 -0.29 -3.26 -7.96
CA ARG A 80 -1.20 -2.62 -8.90
C ARG A 80 -2.02 -3.66 -9.66
N TYR A 81 -3.32 -3.44 -9.74
CA TYR A 81 -4.26 -4.19 -10.57
C TYR A 81 -4.74 -3.35 -11.76
N ASP A 82 -4.70 -3.92 -12.96
CA ASP A 82 -5.24 -3.34 -14.18
C ASP A 82 -6.72 -3.71 -14.32
N THR A 83 -7.62 -2.73 -14.15
CA THR A 83 -9.08 -2.98 -14.15
C THR A 83 -9.66 -3.25 -15.55
N SER A 84 -8.86 -3.15 -16.61
CA SER A 84 -9.26 -3.53 -17.96
C SER A 84 -9.14 -5.02 -18.24
N LEU A 85 -8.45 -5.76 -17.35
CA LEU A 85 -8.21 -7.19 -17.43
C LEU A 85 -9.07 -7.95 -16.41
N ASP A 86 -9.18 -9.26 -16.61
CA ASP A 86 -9.93 -10.12 -15.68
C ASP A 86 -9.29 -10.10 -14.29
N PHE A 87 -10.12 -10.03 -13.25
CA PHE A 87 -9.68 -9.96 -11.85
C PHE A 87 -8.89 -11.20 -11.39
N HIS A 88 -9.17 -12.35 -12.01
CA HIS A 88 -8.50 -13.63 -11.77
C HIS A 88 -7.30 -13.87 -12.68
N ASP A 89 -7.03 -12.97 -13.63
CA ASP A 89 -5.82 -13.07 -14.46
C ASP A 89 -4.62 -12.52 -13.70
N PHE A 90 -3.64 -13.38 -13.40
CA PHE A 90 -2.42 -12.96 -12.72
C PHE A 90 -1.64 -11.89 -13.49
N SER A 91 -1.73 -11.87 -14.81
CA SER A 91 -1.06 -10.86 -15.64
C SER A 91 -1.58 -9.43 -15.43
N ALA A 92 -2.81 -9.29 -14.89
CA ALA A 92 -3.40 -8.01 -14.51
C ALA A 92 -2.75 -7.37 -13.29
N TRP A 93 -1.96 -8.14 -12.55
CA TRP A 93 -1.37 -7.75 -11.28
C TRP A 93 0.14 -7.55 -11.41
N LYS A 94 0.63 -6.42 -10.90
CA LYS A 94 2.06 -6.09 -10.90
C LYS A 94 2.48 -5.51 -9.56
N GLY A 95 3.58 -6.02 -9.01
CA GLY A 95 4.17 -5.53 -7.77
C GLY A 95 5.48 -4.81 -8.01
N VAL A 96 5.74 -3.75 -7.23
CA VAL A 96 7.01 -3.04 -7.18
C VAL A 96 7.45 -2.90 -5.74
N GLY A 97 8.64 -3.43 -5.43
CA GLY A 97 9.20 -3.40 -4.07
C GLY A 97 9.78 -2.04 -3.73
N TYR A 98 9.35 -1.48 -2.60
CA TYR A 98 9.92 -0.29 -1.97
C TYR A 98 10.13 -0.51 -0.49
N TRP A 99 11.21 0.07 0.03
CA TRP A 99 11.58 0.00 1.43
C TRP A 99 10.77 1.03 2.21
N GLY A 100 9.59 0.65 2.68
CA GLY A 100 8.76 1.51 3.50
C GLY A 100 7.44 0.87 3.88
N VAL A 101 6.83 1.45 4.88
CA VAL A 101 5.50 1.10 5.38
C VAL A 101 4.60 2.31 5.20
N TYR A 102 3.40 2.07 4.70
CA TYR A 102 2.44 3.12 4.41
C TYR A 102 1.06 2.68 4.90
N GLU A 103 0.24 3.63 5.35
CA GLU A 103 -1.10 3.31 5.87
C GLU A 103 -2.18 3.51 4.81
N ASP A 104 -2.06 4.56 4.03
CA ASP A 104 -3.03 4.97 3.02
C ASP A 104 -2.35 5.90 2.01
N GLY A 105 -3.12 6.66 1.25
CA GLY A 105 -2.59 7.66 0.34
C GLY A 105 -3.67 8.51 -0.31
N ILE A 106 -3.25 9.33 -1.25
CA ILE A 106 -4.16 10.19 -2.03
C ILE A 106 -3.65 10.35 -3.46
N VAL A 107 -4.59 10.54 -4.38
CA VAL A 107 -4.31 10.87 -5.78
C VAL A 107 -4.41 12.37 -5.97
N VAL A 108 -3.36 13.00 -6.53
CA VAL A 108 -3.36 14.41 -6.89
C VAL A 108 -2.78 14.59 -8.29
N GLY A 109 -3.62 14.94 -9.25
CA GLY A 109 -3.23 14.98 -10.66
C GLY A 109 -2.70 13.62 -11.14
N ASP A 110 -1.52 13.61 -11.73
CA ASP A 110 -0.85 12.39 -12.20
C ASP A 110 0.02 11.71 -11.15
N TYR A 111 -0.14 12.05 -9.88
CA TYR A 111 0.70 11.53 -8.80
C TYR A 111 -0.14 10.78 -7.75
N LEU A 112 0.41 9.68 -7.27
CA LEU A 112 -0.02 9.02 -6.04
C LEU A 112 0.92 9.42 -4.92
N TYR A 113 0.37 9.82 -3.77
CA TYR A 113 1.11 10.13 -2.56
C TYR A 113 0.70 9.16 -1.47
N PHE A 114 1.68 8.53 -0.83
CA PHE A 114 1.46 7.51 0.19
C PHE A 114 1.72 8.11 1.58
N SER A 115 0.79 7.86 2.51
CA SER A 115 0.89 8.30 3.90
C SER A 115 1.94 7.48 4.63
N PRO A 116 3.03 8.10 5.10
CA PRO A 116 4.16 7.37 5.65
C PRO A 116 3.86 6.83 7.05
N HIS A 117 4.40 5.65 7.35
CA HIS A 117 4.38 5.07 8.67
C HIS A 117 5.81 4.91 9.21
N PHE A 118 6.03 5.25 10.47
CA PHE A 118 7.30 5.05 11.14
C PHE A 118 7.44 3.59 11.59
N ASP A 119 8.56 2.97 11.28
CA ASP A 119 8.87 1.62 11.73
C ASP A 119 9.96 1.66 12.82
N LYS A 120 9.51 1.75 14.08
CA LYS A 120 10.38 1.78 15.27
C LYS A 120 11.34 0.60 15.35
N LYS A 121 10.91 -0.59 14.93
CA LYS A 121 11.72 -1.80 15.04
C LYS A 121 12.94 -1.77 14.11
N ASN A 122 12.78 -1.15 12.94
CA ASN A 122 13.83 -1.07 11.93
C ASN A 122 14.47 0.33 11.86
N GLU A 123 14.18 1.20 12.85
CA GLU A 123 14.71 2.57 12.92
C GLU A 123 14.50 3.36 11.61
N ARG A 124 13.34 3.14 10.96
CA ARG A 124 13.02 3.80 9.69
C ARG A 124 12.24 5.07 9.94
N HIS A 125 12.80 6.16 9.48
CA HIS A 125 12.19 7.47 9.56
C HIS A 125 10.96 7.59 8.64
N THR A 126 10.12 8.56 8.94
CA THR A 126 8.96 8.97 8.15
C THR A 126 9.40 9.41 6.75
N ILE A 127 9.09 8.59 5.74
CA ILE A 127 9.43 8.86 4.34
C ILE A 127 8.14 8.88 3.51
N PRO A 128 7.52 10.05 3.28
CA PRO A 128 6.45 10.17 2.28
C PRO A 128 6.96 9.66 0.92
N LEU A 129 6.14 8.85 0.26
CA LEU A 129 6.45 8.29 -1.06
C LEU A 129 5.51 8.88 -2.10
N ARG A 130 6.04 9.21 -3.28
CA ARG A 130 5.26 9.64 -4.43
C ARG A 130 5.56 8.76 -5.64
N TYR A 131 4.52 8.38 -6.37
CA TYR A 131 4.62 7.72 -7.67
C TYR A 131 4.10 8.65 -8.78
N ASP A 132 4.86 8.80 -9.86
CA ASP A 132 4.50 9.51 -11.08
C ASP A 132 3.83 8.52 -12.05
N THR A 133 2.52 8.60 -12.19
CA THR A 133 1.71 7.65 -12.98
C THR A 133 1.89 7.81 -14.49
N THR A 134 2.53 8.89 -14.94
CA THR A 134 2.88 9.10 -16.36
C THR A 134 4.11 8.28 -16.79
N LYS A 135 4.79 7.67 -15.82
CA LYS A 135 6.00 6.87 -16.02
C LYS A 135 5.75 5.38 -15.77
N PRO A 136 6.62 4.50 -16.29
CA PRO A 136 6.47 3.07 -16.08
C PRO A 136 6.44 2.69 -14.59
N PHE A 137 5.49 1.85 -14.19
CA PHE A 137 5.27 1.46 -12.80
C PHE A 137 6.47 0.75 -12.16
N ASN A 138 7.21 -0.03 -12.94
CA ASN A 138 8.32 -0.87 -12.49
C ASN A 138 9.69 -0.17 -12.54
N GLU A 139 9.76 1.10 -12.91
CA GLU A 139 11.01 1.86 -12.95
C GLU A 139 11.19 2.69 -11.68
N ILE A 140 12.38 2.58 -11.06
CA ILE A 140 12.72 3.30 -9.83
C ILE A 140 12.63 4.82 -10.00
N THR A 141 12.91 5.33 -11.19
CA THR A 141 12.85 6.77 -11.53
C THR A 141 11.42 7.34 -11.55
N SER A 142 10.41 6.47 -11.52
CA SER A 142 8.99 6.85 -11.43
C SER A 142 8.56 7.18 -10.00
N TRP A 143 9.42 6.88 -9.03
CA TRP A 143 9.14 6.95 -7.61
C TRP A 143 10.09 7.92 -6.91
N MET A 144 9.59 8.60 -5.89
CA MET A 144 10.37 9.54 -5.09
C MET A 144 9.96 9.49 -3.63
N GLY A 145 10.90 9.21 -2.75
CA GLY A 145 10.75 9.34 -1.30
C GLY A 145 11.50 10.57 -0.79
N VAL A 146 11.00 11.19 0.26
CA VAL A 146 11.66 12.31 0.94
C VAL A 146 11.79 11.98 2.42
N GLU A 147 13.00 11.90 2.93
CA GLU A 147 13.25 11.69 4.36
C GLU A 147 13.04 13.01 5.11
N LEU A 148 12.12 13.00 6.08
CA LEU A 148 11.77 14.19 6.86
C LEU A 148 12.49 14.24 8.22
N GLY A 149 13.20 13.19 8.60
CA GLY A 149 13.86 13.09 9.91
C GLY A 149 12.88 13.04 11.09
N LEU A 150 11.64 12.62 10.84
CA LEU A 150 10.59 12.46 11.85
C LEU A 150 10.44 10.99 12.23
N ASN A 151 10.07 10.74 13.49
CA ASN A 151 9.72 9.41 14.02
C ASN A 151 8.22 9.33 14.27
N ALA A 152 7.43 9.68 13.28
CA ALA A 152 5.98 9.79 13.38
C ALA A 152 5.28 9.04 12.26
N SER A 153 4.11 8.50 12.57
CA SER A 153 3.24 7.78 11.64
C SER A 153 2.02 8.63 11.26
N TYR A 154 1.58 8.46 10.04
CA TYR A 154 0.42 9.18 9.51
C TYR A 154 -0.53 8.22 8.82
N ILE A 155 -1.84 8.43 9.01
CA ILE A 155 -2.91 7.65 8.43
C ILE A 155 -3.82 8.56 7.59
N GLY A 156 -4.04 8.18 6.34
CA GLY A 156 -4.87 8.97 5.44
C GLY A 156 -4.26 10.30 5.02
N ALA A 157 -4.80 10.86 3.96
CA ALA A 157 -4.40 12.15 3.44
C ALA A 157 -5.60 12.91 2.86
N ALA A 158 -5.53 14.25 2.87
CA ALA A 158 -6.49 15.13 2.22
C ALA A 158 -5.76 16.19 1.40
N TYR A 159 -6.41 16.65 0.30
CA TYR A 159 -5.86 17.66 -0.59
C TYR A 159 -6.83 18.84 -0.71
N ASP A 160 -6.37 20.07 -0.50
CA ASP A 160 -7.18 21.30 -0.54
C ASP A 160 -7.13 22.04 -1.88
N GLY A 161 -6.48 21.46 -2.88
CA GLY A 161 -6.21 22.10 -4.17
C GLY A 161 -4.79 22.69 -4.29
N LYS A 162 -4.03 22.72 -3.19
CA LYS A 162 -2.67 23.27 -3.14
C LYS A 162 -1.72 22.48 -2.25
N LYS A 163 -2.19 21.94 -1.12
CA LYS A 163 -1.40 21.24 -0.11
C LYS A 163 -2.01 19.88 0.19
N ILE A 164 -1.16 18.93 0.53
CA ILE A 164 -1.55 17.62 1.07
C ILE A 164 -1.36 17.66 2.58
N TYR A 165 -2.40 17.26 3.32
CA TYR A 165 -2.42 17.15 4.76
C TYR A 165 -2.47 15.68 5.12
N TYR A 166 -1.56 15.23 5.98
CA TYR A 166 -1.55 13.88 6.51
C TYR A 166 -2.06 13.89 7.95
N ALA A 167 -2.98 12.98 8.26
CA ALA A 167 -3.51 12.85 9.62
C ALA A 167 -2.52 12.10 10.51
N PRO A 168 -2.10 12.64 11.65
CA PRO A 168 -1.18 11.95 12.54
C PRO A 168 -1.84 10.73 13.17
N TRP A 169 -1.09 9.66 13.33
CA TRP A 169 -1.52 8.41 13.95
C TRP A 169 -0.80 8.17 15.28
N GLU A 170 0.52 8.03 15.21
CA GLU A 170 1.34 7.71 16.37
C GLU A 170 2.71 8.36 16.22
N ASP A 171 3.31 8.83 17.31
CA ASP A 171 4.71 9.19 17.40
C ASP A 171 5.40 8.43 18.53
N ASP A 172 6.71 8.33 18.47
CA ASP A 172 7.51 7.57 19.44
C ASP A 172 7.77 8.36 20.73
N ASP A 173 7.64 9.67 20.70
CA ASP A 173 8.08 10.55 21.77
C ASP A 173 6.96 10.96 22.76
N GLN A 174 5.72 10.52 22.57
CA GLN A 174 4.54 10.82 23.42
C GLN A 174 4.27 12.32 23.66
N GLU A 175 4.99 13.23 23.04
CA GLU A 175 4.93 14.67 23.28
C GLU A 175 4.23 15.45 22.16
N GLY A 176 3.23 14.89 21.53
CA GLY A 176 2.36 15.71 20.71
C GLY A 176 2.24 15.32 19.24
N THR A 177 1.04 15.41 18.81
CA THR A 177 0.60 15.19 17.44
C THR A 177 1.15 16.27 16.50
N SER A 178 2.08 15.93 15.65
CA SER A 178 2.56 16.82 14.59
C SER A 178 1.67 16.70 13.35
N ILE A 179 1.11 17.83 12.91
CA ILE A 179 0.42 17.91 11.62
C ILE A 179 1.44 18.26 10.55
N MET A 180 1.61 17.39 9.56
CA MET A 180 2.48 17.63 8.42
C MET A 180 1.69 18.26 7.27
N ILE A 181 2.16 19.40 6.74
CA ILE A 181 1.55 20.14 5.63
C ILE A 181 2.60 20.31 4.53
N TYR A 182 2.29 19.90 3.32
CA TYR A 182 3.13 20.06 2.13
C TYR A 182 2.43 20.85 1.04
#